data_0b688347ece855d673f7c86429a8ffa5
#
_entry.id   0b688347ece855d673f7c86429a8ffa5
#
_cell.length_a   1.000
_cell.length_b   1.000
_cell.length_c   1.000
_cell.angle_alpha   90.00
_cell.angle_beta   90.00
_cell.angle_gamma   90.00
#
_symmetry.space_group_name_H-M   'P 1'
#
loop_
_entity.id
_entity.type
_entity.pdbx_description
1 polymer ?
#
loop_
_entity_poly.entity_id
_entity_poly.type
_entity_poly.pdbx_seq_one_letter_code
_entity_poly.pdbx_strand_id
1 'polypeptide(L)' 'KPIISVHDKLPENDEPVIIEDDVWIGANVTILKGVTIGRGAVIAAGAVVNHNVLPYSVSGGVVAKHLKFRFTIDEILMHE' A
#
# COMPACT_ATOMS: atom_id res chain seq x y z
N LYS A 1 -14.12 1.97 -5.85
CA LYS A 1 -13.15 2.00 -4.78
C LYS A 1 -12.85 0.63 -4.25
N PRO A 2 -11.60 0.26 -4.14
CA PRO A 2 -11.28 -1.10 -3.72
C PRO A 2 -11.73 -1.38 -2.30
N ILE A 3 -11.95 -2.64 -2.03
CA ILE A 3 -12.32 -3.10 -0.71
C ILE A 3 -11.04 -3.44 0.03
N ILE A 4 -10.92 -2.90 1.21
CA ILE A 4 -9.74 -3.10 2.04
C ILE A 4 -10.07 -4.06 3.15
N SER A 5 -9.17 -5.03 3.35
CA SER A 5 -9.29 -5.96 4.45
C SER A 5 -8.02 -5.81 5.28
N VAL A 6 -8.12 -5.11 6.37
CA VAL A 6 -6.98 -4.85 7.25
C VAL A 6 -7.16 -5.67 8.51
N HIS A 7 -6.19 -6.51 8.79
CA HIS A 7 -6.30 -7.45 9.90
C HIS A 7 -5.52 -7.06 11.13
N ASP A 8 -4.74 -6.03 11.04
CA ASP A 8 -3.92 -5.60 12.14
C ASP A 8 -4.72 -4.71 13.07
N LYS A 9 -5.16 -5.28 14.16
CA LYS A 9 -6.06 -4.58 15.06
C LYS A 9 -5.62 -4.68 16.48
N LEU A 10 -4.37 -4.55 16.74
CA LEU A 10 -3.82 -4.76 18.06
C LEU A 10 -3.89 -3.51 18.87
N PRO A 11 -4.77 -3.46 19.84
CA PRO A 11 -5.00 -2.22 20.57
C PRO A 11 -3.82 -1.79 21.42
N GLU A 12 -3.02 -2.70 21.87
CA GLU A 12 -1.89 -2.34 22.69
C GLU A 12 -0.73 -1.79 21.90
N ASN A 13 -0.80 -1.87 20.60
CA ASN A 13 0.22 -1.32 19.71
C ASN A 13 -0.37 -0.17 18.96
N ASP A 14 0.08 1.02 19.26
CA ASP A 14 -0.54 2.21 18.75
C ASP A 14 0.08 2.73 17.47
N GLU A 15 0.74 1.88 16.74
CA GLU A 15 1.34 2.28 15.48
C GLU A 15 0.29 2.20 14.39
N PRO A 16 -0.21 3.34 13.94
CA PRO A 16 -1.30 3.30 12.97
C PRO A 16 -0.82 2.89 11.60
N VAL A 17 -1.77 2.37 10.83
CA VAL A 17 -1.58 2.20 9.40
C VAL A 17 -2.03 3.49 8.74
N ILE A 18 -1.18 4.05 7.91
CA ILE A 18 -1.49 5.28 7.20
C ILE A 18 -1.62 4.98 5.73
N ILE A 19 -2.76 5.31 5.17
CA ILE A 19 -3.01 5.11 3.74
C ILE A 19 -3.26 6.48 3.15
N GLU A 20 -2.37 6.89 2.28
CA GLU A 20 -2.46 8.21 1.69
C GLU A 20 -3.47 8.24 0.56
N ASP A 21 -3.56 9.37 -0.14
CA ASP A 21 -4.61 9.56 -1.14
C ASP A 21 -4.41 8.67 -2.37
N ASP A 22 -5.52 8.33 -3.00
CA ASP A 22 -5.51 7.64 -4.29
C ASP A 22 -4.84 6.28 -4.28
N VAL A 23 -4.83 5.60 -3.13
CA VAL A 23 -4.27 4.27 -3.02
C VAL A 23 -5.31 3.24 -3.42
N TRP A 24 -4.88 2.25 -4.17
CA TRP A 24 -5.73 1.13 -4.57
C TRP A 24 -5.25 -0.12 -3.88
N ILE A 25 -6.15 -0.75 -3.14
CA ILE A 25 -5.79 -1.96 -2.38
C ILE A 25 -6.72 -3.07 -2.81
N GLY A 26 -6.14 -4.16 -3.27
CA GLY A 26 -6.91 -5.32 -3.67
C GLY A 26 -7.57 -6.01 -2.49
N ALA A 27 -8.31 -7.06 -2.78
CA ALA A 27 -9.03 -7.79 -1.74
C ALA A 27 -8.07 -8.58 -0.85
N ASN A 28 -8.44 -8.72 0.42
CA ASN A 28 -7.74 -9.59 1.36
C ASN A 28 -6.28 -9.23 1.56
N VAL A 29 -5.97 -7.94 1.53
CA VAL A 29 -4.63 -7.45 1.81
C VAL A 29 -4.49 -7.30 3.31
N THR A 30 -3.36 -7.73 3.84
CA THR A 30 -3.00 -7.56 5.24
C THR A 30 -1.92 -6.50 5.33
N ILE A 31 -2.17 -5.45 6.10
CA ILE A 31 -1.20 -4.37 6.28
C ILE A 31 -0.86 -4.32 7.76
N LEU A 32 0.40 -4.49 8.06
CA LEU A 32 0.84 -4.54 9.44
C LEU A 32 0.97 -3.14 10.02
N LYS A 33 0.96 -3.08 11.35
CA LYS A 33 0.99 -1.80 12.05
C LYS A 33 2.22 -0.98 11.66
N GLY A 34 2.07 0.31 11.71
CA GLY A 34 3.16 1.23 11.46
C GLY A 34 3.49 1.44 9.99
N VAL A 35 2.77 0.78 9.10
CA VAL A 35 3.06 0.87 7.67
C VAL A 35 2.36 2.10 7.08
N THR A 36 3.07 2.80 6.23
CA THR A 36 2.51 3.90 5.43
C THR A 36 2.47 3.47 3.98
N ILE A 37 1.28 3.55 3.39
CA ILE A 37 1.09 3.28 1.97
C ILE A 37 1.09 4.62 1.26
N GLY A 38 2.07 4.82 0.41
CA GLY A 38 2.27 6.10 -0.24
C GLY A 38 1.20 6.41 -1.27
N ARG A 39 1.02 7.69 -1.51
CA ARG A 39 -0.01 8.22 -2.41
C ARG A 39 0.05 7.52 -3.77
N GLY A 40 -1.11 7.15 -4.27
CA GLY A 40 -1.22 6.56 -5.59
C GLY A 40 -0.68 5.15 -5.72
N ALA A 41 -0.29 4.52 -4.63
CA ALA A 41 0.22 3.15 -4.68
C ALA A 41 -0.89 2.15 -4.97
N VAL A 42 -0.49 1.00 -5.47
CA VAL A 42 -1.40 -0.12 -5.73
C VAL A 42 -0.86 -1.33 -5.00
N ILE A 43 -1.72 -1.95 -4.21
CA ILE A 43 -1.36 -3.17 -3.49
C ILE A 43 -2.18 -4.31 -4.09
N ALA A 44 -1.51 -5.32 -4.58
CA ALA A 44 -2.17 -6.45 -5.21
C ALA A 44 -2.97 -7.27 -4.20
N ALA A 45 -4.01 -7.93 -4.68
CA ALA A 45 -4.86 -8.74 -3.83
C ALA A 45 -4.04 -9.80 -3.10
N GLY A 46 -4.39 -10.05 -1.85
CA GLY A 46 -3.78 -11.09 -1.05
C GLY A 46 -2.40 -10.75 -0.52
N ALA A 47 -1.90 -9.55 -0.75
CA ALA A 47 -0.55 -9.20 -0.30
C ALA A 47 -0.49 -9.04 1.21
N VAL A 48 0.69 -9.29 1.76
CA VAL A 48 0.99 -9.01 3.16
C VAL A 48 2.05 -7.93 3.19
N VAL A 49 1.68 -6.75 3.67
CA VAL A 49 2.54 -5.57 3.63
C VAL A 49 3.11 -5.32 5.01
N ASN A 50 4.41 -5.44 5.14
CA ASN A 50 5.08 -5.26 6.43
C ASN A 50 6.10 -4.12 6.41
N HIS A 51 6.07 -3.30 5.39
CA HIS A 51 6.98 -2.15 5.29
C HIS A 51 6.28 -1.07 4.48
N ASN A 52 6.83 0.14 4.55
CA ASN A 52 6.24 1.27 3.85
C ASN A 52 6.28 1.05 2.34
N VAL A 53 5.25 1.51 1.68
CA VAL A 53 5.12 1.37 0.23
C VAL A 53 5.30 2.74 -0.40
N LEU A 54 6.16 2.80 -1.40
CA LEU A 54 6.50 4.05 -2.07
C LEU A 54 5.30 4.59 -2.84
N PRO A 55 5.20 5.92 -2.95
CA PRO A 55 4.14 6.50 -3.77
C PRO A 55 4.22 6.00 -5.21
N TYR A 56 3.06 5.84 -5.80
CA TYR A 56 2.90 5.46 -7.20
C TYR A 56 3.57 4.14 -7.56
N SER A 57 3.76 3.28 -6.59
CA SER A 57 4.35 1.97 -6.85
C SER A 57 3.28 0.90 -6.83
N VAL A 58 3.61 -0.23 -7.40
CA VAL A 58 2.78 -1.44 -7.36
C VAL A 58 3.53 -2.46 -6.54
N SER A 59 2.89 -2.98 -5.52
CA SER A 59 3.50 -3.97 -4.63
C SER A 59 2.57 -5.16 -4.49
N GLY A 60 3.14 -6.32 -4.29
CA GLY A 60 2.34 -7.53 -4.13
C GLY A 60 3.13 -8.67 -3.56
N GLY A 61 2.42 -9.71 -3.18
CA GLY A 61 3.02 -10.93 -2.67
C GLY A 61 2.98 -11.04 -1.16
N VAL A 62 3.37 -12.20 -0.67
CA VAL A 62 3.49 -12.52 0.74
C VAL A 62 4.95 -12.90 0.98
N VAL A 63 5.73 -12.03 1.46
CA VAL A 63 5.56 -10.64 1.89
C VAL A 63 5.60 -9.72 0.66
N ALA A 64 4.88 -8.60 0.73
CA ALA A 64 4.77 -7.70 -0.42
C ALA A 64 6.13 -7.11 -0.79
N LYS A 65 6.36 -7.05 -2.08
CA LYS A 65 7.58 -6.47 -2.64
C LYS A 65 7.21 -5.47 -3.70
N HIS A 66 8.06 -4.49 -3.84
CA HIS A 66 7.91 -3.51 -4.90
C HIS A 66 8.03 -4.22 -6.25
N LEU A 67 7.03 -4.11 -7.07
CA LEU A 67 7.02 -4.73 -8.40
C LEU A 67 7.43 -3.74 -9.46
N LYS A 68 6.85 -2.55 -9.41
CA LYS A 68 7.16 -1.51 -10.39
C LYS A 68 6.50 -0.22 -9.93
N PHE A 69 6.83 0.88 -10.59
CA PHE A 69 6.07 2.09 -10.44
C PHE A 69 4.94 2.10 -11.44
N ARG A 70 3.86 2.77 -11.09
CA ARG A 70 2.71 2.90 -11.99
C ARG A 70 3.06 3.74 -13.21
N PHE A 71 3.93 4.72 -12.99
CA PHE A 71 4.29 5.69 -14.02
C PHE A 71 5.79 5.82 -14.06
N THR A 72 6.31 6.25 -15.19
CA THR A 72 7.69 6.69 -15.25
C THR A 72 7.82 7.97 -14.43
N ILE A 73 9.05 8.36 -14.12
CA ILE A 73 9.26 9.57 -13.37
C ILE A 73 8.67 10.77 -14.09
N ASP A 74 8.83 10.82 -15.41
CA ASP A 74 8.27 11.93 -16.18
C ASP A 74 6.75 11.95 -16.07
N GLU A 75 6.13 10.81 -16.14
CA GLU A 75 4.68 10.73 -16.03
C GLU A 75 4.20 11.16 -14.65
N ILE A 76 4.93 10.80 -13.62
CA ILE A 76 4.58 11.22 -12.27
C ILE A 76 4.63 12.73 -12.15
N LEU A 77 5.68 13.35 -12.65
CA LEU A 77 5.83 14.79 -12.56
C LEU A 77 4.73 15.52 -13.32
N MET A 78 4.36 15.01 -14.48
CA MET A 78 3.29 15.62 -15.25
C MET A 78 1.93 15.39 -14.64
N HIS A 79 1.78 14.28 -13.94
CA HIS A 79 0.52 13.93 -13.32
C HIS A 79 0.20 14.84 -12.13
N GLU A 80 1.22 15.31 -11.47
CA GLU A 80 1.03 16.19 -10.35
C GLU A 80 0.51 17.53 -10.81
#